data_8596471125cfdee48603c3cf22e34244
#
_entry.id   8596471125cfdee48603c3cf22e34244
#
_cell.length_a   1.000
_cell.length_b   1.000
_cell.length_c   1.000
_cell.angle_alpha   90.00
_cell.angle_beta   90.00
_cell.angle_gamma   90.00
#
_symmetry.space_group_name_H-M   'P 1'
#
loop_
_entity.id
_entity.type
_entity.pdbx_description
1 polymer ?
#
loop_
_entity_poly.entity_id
_entity_poly.type
_entity_poly.pdbx_seq_one_letter_code
_entity_poly.pdbx_strand_id
1 'polypeptide(L)'
;MWYNICWKRSNLGGYMKVLFISSTGGHLNELLQLKELFNKYDSYLVTEKTKSTISLKDKYKKVYFLIYGTKDHLFAYIFKFIANIFKSIYLFFKIRPKVIVTTGTHTAVPICYIGKLFRKKIIYIETFANSKTKTMTGKLIYPIADEFIVQWESMLKLYPKAKYGGWIY
;
A
#
# COMPACT_ATOMS: atom_id res chain seq x y z
N MET A 1 20.26 4.28 2.99
CA MET A 1 20.58 3.94 1.58
C MET A 1 19.34 3.87 0.68
N TRP A 2 18.14 3.82 1.22
CA TRP A 2 16.83 3.71 0.53
C TRP A 2 16.25 5.03 0.03
N TYR A 3 16.79 6.16 0.48
CA TYR A 3 16.27 7.51 0.23
C TYR A 3 16.48 8.04 -1.19
N ASN A 4 17.25 7.33 -2.02
CA ASN A 4 17.57 7.76 -3.38
C ASN A 4 16.74 7.10 -4.48
N ILE A 5 15.68 6.37 -4.15
CA ILE A 5 14.73 5.89 -5.16
C ILE A 5 13.96 7.10 -5.69
N CYS A 6 14.55 7.73 -6.70
CA CYS A 6 14.08 8.77 -7.62
C CYS A 6 12.74 9.44 -7.26
N TRP A 7 12.76 10.31 -6.26
CA TRP A 7 11.66 11.20 -5.99
C TRP A 7 12.08 12.61 -6.37
N LYS A 8 12.09 12.94 -7.68
CA LYS A 8 12.23 14.34 -8.08
C LYS A 8 11.10 15.16 -7.42
N ARG A 9 11.48 16.12 -6.58
CA ARG A 9 10.58 17.18 -6.10
C ARG A 9 9.85 17.76 -7.31
N SER A 10 8.53 17.73 -7.32
CA SER A 10 7.78 18.46 -8.34
C SER A 10 8.09 19.96 -8.16
N ASN A 11 8.54 20.62 -9.21
CA ASN A 11 8.89 22.06 -9.23
C ASN A 11 7.70 23.02 -9.02
N LEU A 12 6.56 22.51 -8.58
CA LEU A 12 5.36 23.26 -8.26
C LEU A 12 5.17 23.20 -6.74
N GLY A 13 5.62 24.18 -6.03
CA GLY A 13 5.48 24.55 -4.60
C GLY A 13 4.60 23.76 -3.62
N GLY A 14 4.16 22.54 -3.93
CA GLY A 14 3.33 21.69 -3.08
C GLY A 14 3.97 20.33 -2.82
N TYR A 15 3.75 19.80 -1.61
CA TYR A 15 4.18 18.43 -1.27
C TYR A 15 3.47 17.42 -2.17
N MET A 16 4.24 16.44 -2.71
CA MET A 16 3.70 15.37 -3.52
C MET A 16 2.74 14.50 -2.71
N LYS A 17 1.52 14.29 -3.21
CA LYS A 17 0.52 13.43 -2.58
C LYS A 17 0.90 11.96 -2.73
N VAL A 18 1.11 11.31 -1.60
CA VAL A 18 1.42 9.87 -1.50
C VAL A 18 0.32 9.18 -0.70
N LEU A 19 -0.25 8.14 -1.29
CA LEU A 19 -1.25 7.31 -0.64
C LEU A 19 -0.57 6.04 -0.13
N PHE A 20 -0.57 5.85 1.17
CA PHE A 20 -0.13 4.65 1.87
C PHE A 20 -1.34 3.78 2.17
N ILE A 21 -1.34 2.54 1.71
CA ILE A 21 -2.47 1.64 1.92
C ILE A 21 -2.02 0.26 2.37
N SER A 22 -2.71 -0.26 3.37
CA SER A 22 -2.53 -1.63 3.84
C SER A 22 -3.79 -2.12 4.56
N SER A 23 -3.98 -3.45 4.63
CA SER A 23 -4.94 -4.03 5.58
C SER A 23 -4.44 -3.86 7.03
N THR A 24 -5.26 -4.24 7.98
CA THR A 24 -4.89 -4.28 9.41
C THR A 24 -3.83 -5.36 9.71
N GLY A 25 -3.27 -5.33 10.92
CA GLY A 25 -2.32 -6.35 11.40
C GLY A 25 -0.88 -6.09 10.99
N GLY A 26 -0.12 -7.15 10.74
CA GLY A 26 1.32 -7.10 10.44
C GLY A 26 1.67 -6.20 9.28
N HIS A 27 0.93 -6.28 8.18
CA HIS A 27 1.15 -5.43 7.00
C HIS A 27 0.99 -3.93 7.30
N LEU A 28 0.02 -3.56 8.16
CA LEU A 28 -0.12 -2.17 8.58
C LEU A 28 1.07 -1.74 9.46
N ASN A 29 1.49 -2.61 10.38
CA ASN A 29 2.66 -2.32 11.23
C ASN A 29 3.91 -2.11 10.38
N GLU A 30 4.12 -2.94 9.37
CA GLU A 30 5.21 -2.77 8.40
C GLU A 30 5.09 -1.41 7.68
N LEU A 31 3.90 -1.06 7.17
CA LEU A 31 3.69 0.21 6.47
C LEU A 31 3.96 1.42 7.38
N LEU A 32 3.55 1.34 8.64
CA LEU A 32 3.72 2.42 9.62
C LEU A 32 5.18 2.64 10.05
N GLN A 33 6.08 1.68 9.80
CA GLN A 33 7.51 1.88 10.03
C GLN A 33 8.14 2.88 9.04
N LEU A 34 7.49 3.15 7.92
CA LEU A 34 7.92 4.15 6.94
C LEU A 34 7.69 5.60 7.42
N LYS A 35 7.89 5.86 8.72
CA LYS A 35 7.56 7.14 9.41
C LYS A 35 8.15 8.37 8.72
N GLU A 36 9.38 8.27 8.25
CA GLU A 36 10.06 9.39 7.59
C GLU A 36 9.37 9.78 6.28
N LEU A 37 8.83 8.79 5.54
CA LEU A 37 8.09 9.08 4.31
C LEU A 37 6.75 9.77 4.61
N PHE A 38 6.09 9.41 5.72
CA PHE A 38 4.85 10.09 6.13
C PHE A 38 5.08 11.58 6.43
N ASN A 39 6.24 11.93 6.97
CA ASN A 39 6.58 13.31 7.29
C ASN A 39 7.09 14.10 6.06
N LYS A 40 7.69 13.40 5.10
CA LYS A 40 8.33 14.01 3.92
C LYS A 40 7.34 14.42 2.84
N TYR A 41 6.17 13.77 2.77
CA TYR A 41 5.19 13.96 1.70
C TYR A 41 3.82 14.41 2.23
N ASP A 42 2.95 14.85 1.34
CA ASP A 42 1.53 15.02 1.65
C ASP A 42 0.86 13.63 1.70
N SER A 43 0.94 13.01 2.88
CA SER A 43 0.68 11.61 3.11
C SER A 43 -0.77 11.34 3.50
N TYR A 44 -1.36 10.34 2.87
CA TYR A 44 -2.71 9.84 3.10
C TYR A 44 -2.62 8.37 3.49
N LEU A 45 -3.10 8.03 4.68
CA LEU A 45 -3.14 6.65 5.15
C LEU A 45 -4.53 6.05 4.91
N VAL A 46 -4.57 4.90 4.25
CA VAL A 46 -5.80 4.13 4.03
C VAL A 46 -5.63 2.74 4.62
N THR A 47 -6.54 2.34 5.49
CA THR A 47 -6.54 1.00 6.11
C THR A 47 -7.95 0.55 6.43
N GLU A 48 -8.14 -0.66 6.91
CA GLU A 48 -9.44 -1.17 7.31
C GLU A 48 -9.87 -0.61 8.68
N LYS A 49 -11.17 -0.36 8.86
CA LYS A 49 -11.73 0.15 10.11
C LYS A 49 -11.88 -0.99 11.13
N THR A 50 -11.07 -0.95 12.17
CA THR A 50 -11.15 -1.85 13.33
C THR A 50 -10.96 -1.05 14.62
N LYS A 51 -11.20 -1.68 15.77
CA LYS A 51 -10.95 -1.05 17.08
C LYS A 51 -9.50 -0.59 17.22
N SER A 52 -8.55 -1.36 16.71
CA SER A 52 -7.11 -1.04 16.78
C SER A 52 -6.66 0.06 15.81
N THR A 53 -7.39 0.29 14.71
CA THR A 53 -6.98 1.28 13.69
C THR A 53 -7.65 2.64 13.84
N ILE A 54 -8.74 2.75 14.61
CA ILE A 54 -9.46 4.01 14.82
C ILE A 54 -8.56 5.08 15.42
N SER A 55 -7.70 4.72 16.38
CA SER A 55 -6.75 5.61 17.06
C SER A 55 -5.65 6.18 16.14
N LEU A 56 -5.51 5.65 14.91
CA LEU A 56 -4.56 6.22 13.94
C LEU A 56 -4.93 7.64 13.51
N LYS A 57 -6.20 8.04 13.65
CA LYS A 57 -6.62 9.42 13.39
C LYS A 57 -5.97 10.43 14.32
N ASP A 58 -5.60 10.02 15.52
CA ASP A 58 -4.95 10.88 16.51
C ASP A 58 -3.46 11.06 16.20
N LYS A 59 -2.88 10.10 15.45
CA LYS A 59 -1.45 10.07 15.11
C LYS A 59 -1.14 10.61 13.71
N TYR A 60 -2.06 10.45 12.77
CA TYR A 60 -1.86 10.83 11.37
C TYR A 60 -2.97 11.79 10.91
N LYS A 61 -2.59 12.88 10.25
CA LYS A 61 -3.51 13.96 9.85
C LYS A 61 -4.60 13.54 8.84
N LYS A 62 -4.30 12.58 7.96
CA LYS A 62 -5.17 12.19 6.84
C LYS A 62 -5.35 10.68 6.79
N VAL A 63 -6.27 10.17 7.60
CA VAL A 63 -6.58 8.74 7.70
C VAL A 63 -7.98 8.46 7.15
N TYR A 64 -8.06 7.48 6.27
CA TYR A 64 -9.30 6.98 5.68
C TYR A 64 -9.45 5.49 5.94
N PHE A 65 -10.68 5.03 6.08
CA PHE A 65 -10.96 3.63 6.40
C PHE A 65 -11.75 2.94 5.31
N LEU A 66 -11.31 1.74 4.97
CA LEU A 66 -12.06 0.74 4.22
C LEU A 66 -12.87 -0.13 5.18
N ILE A 67 -13.78 -0.93 4.64
CA ILE A 67 -14.60 -1.86 5.42
C ILE A 67 -13.73 -3.08 5.75
N TYR A 68 -13.68 -3.43 7.03
CA TYR A 68 -13.01 -4.65 7.47
C TYR A 68 -13.77 -5.90 7.00
N GLY A 69 -13.08 -6.82 6.37
CA GLY A 69 -13.65 -8.07 5.90
C GLY A 69 -12.83 -9.27 6.37
N THR A 70 -13.50 -10.22 7.05
CA THR A 70 -12.96 -11.54 7.34
C THR A 70 -13.53 -12.56 6.34
N LYS A 71 -12.81 -13.65 6.12
CA LYS A 71 -13.24 -14.73 5.21
C LYS A 71 -14.20 -15.72 5.88
N ASP A 72 -14.57 -15.51 7.14
CA ASP A 72 -15.41 -16.41 7.91
C ASP A 72 -16.82 -16.59 7.31
N HIS A 73 -17.31 -15.54 6.63
CA HIS A 73 -18.58 -15.54 5.91
C HIS A 73 -18.36 -15.10 4.47
N LEU A 74 -18.19 -16.04 3.55
CA LEU A 74 -17.79 -15.78 2.17
C LEU A 74 -18.70 -14.79 1.43
N PHE A 75 -20.01 -14.92 1.56
CA PHE A 75 -20.98 -14.00 0.93
C PHE A 75 -20.81 -12.57 1.46
N ALA A 76 -20.78 -12.41 2.79
CA ALA A 76 -20.58 -11.10 3.40
C ALA A 76 -19.21 -10.49 3.01
N TYR A 77 -18.19 -11.32 2.88
CA TYR A 77 -16.87 -10.90 2.43
C TYR A 77 -16.90 -10.35 0.99
N ILE A 78 -17.59 -11.03 0.07
CA ILE A 78 -17.71 -10.60 -1.33
C ILE A 78 -18.39 -9.22 -1.40
N PHE A 79 -19.52 -9.03 -0.71
CA PHE A 79 -20.21 -7.74 -0.68
C PHE A 79 -19.34 -6.63 -0.10
N LYS A 80 -18.63 -6.90 1.00
CA LYS A 80 -17.67 -5.95 1.60
C LYS A 80 -16.53 -5.62 0.64
N PHE A 81 -16.04 -6.61 -0.10
CA PHE A 81 -14.98 -6.42 -1.07
C PHE A 81 -15.44 -5.54 -2.24
N ILE A 82 -16.64 -5.77 -2.77
CA ILE A 82 -17.25 -4.93 -3.80
C ILE A 82 -17.44 -3.49 -3.28
N ALA A 83 -17.97 -3.32 -2.08
CA ALA A 83 -18.10 -1.99 -1.45
C ALA A 83 -16.72 -1.30 -1.29
N ASN A 84 -15.67 -2.06 -0.95
CA ASN A 84 -14.31 -1.54 -0.87
C ASN A 84 -13.74 -1.14 -2.24
N ILE A 85 -14.13 -1.80 -3.34
CA ILE A 85 -13.77 -1.36 -4.70
C ILE A 85 -14.34 0.03 -4.96
N PHE A 86 -15.64 0.25 -4.75
CA PHE A 86 -16.27 1.56 -4.94
C PHE A 86 -15.67 2.62 -4.02
N LYS A 87 -15.39 2.26 -2.77
CA LYS A 87 -14.74 3.17 -1.82
C LYS A 87 -13.31 3.51 -2.23
N SER A 88 -12.58 2.56 -2.79
CA SER A 88 -11.23 2.79 -3.35
C SER A 88 -11.27 3.74 -4.55
N ILE A 89 -12.26 3.59 -5.44
CA ILE A 89 -12.50 4.52 -6.56
C ILE A 89 -12.75 5.93 -6.03
N TYR A 90 -13.68 6.07 -5.07
CA TYR A 90 -13.98 7.35 -4.45
C TYR A 90 -12.75 8.01 -3.81
N LEU A 91 -12.00 7.24 -3.01
CA LEU A 91 -10.79 7.73 -2.34
C LEU A 91 -9.71 8.14 -3.33
N PHE A 92 -9.54 7.37 -4.41
CA PHE A 92 -8.57 7.69 -5.46
C PHE A 92 -8.86 9.05 -6.09
N PHE A 93 -10.10 9.32 -6.50
CA PHE A 93 -10.47 10.60 -7.10
C PHE A 93 -10.50 11.76 -6.10
N LYS A 94 -10.84 11.50 -4.85
CA LYS A 94 -10.78 12.48 -3.76
C LYS A 94 -9.36 12.91 -3.43
N ILE A 95 -8.45 11.95 -3.28
CA ILE A 95 -7.06 12.19 -2.88
C ILE A 95 -6.23 12.64 -4.07
N ARG A 96 -6.44 12.02 -5.23
CA ARG A 96 -5.66 12.22 -6.46
C ARG A 96 -4.16 11.99 -6.21
N PRO A 97 -3.75 10.81 -5.73
CA PRO A 97 -2.36 10.54 -5.40
C PRO A 97 -1.49 10.52 -6.67
N LYS A 98 -0.23 10.92 -6.53
CA LYS A 98 0.78 10.71 -7.58
C LYS A 98 1.46 9.36 -7.41
N VAL A 99 1.53 8.87 -6.19
CA VAL A 99 2.18 7.61 -5.82
C VAL A 99 1.30 6.85 -4.85
N ILE A 100 1.27 5.54 -5.01
CA ILE A 100 0.62 4.59 -4.10
C ILE A 100 1.69 3.65 -3.57
N VAL A 101 1.81 3.59 -2.24
CA VAL A 101 2.73 2.71 -1.52
C VAL A 101 1.92 1.69 -0.73
N THR A 102 2.25 0.42 -0.85
CA THR A 102 1.54 -0.64 -0.12
C THR A 102 2.47 -1.78 0.30
N THR A 103 2.18 -2.34 1.48
CA THR A 103 2.74 -3.61 1.97
C THR A 103 1.76 -4.79 1.79
N GLY A 104 0.61 -4.57 1.14
CA GLY A 104 -0.47 -5.56 0.94
C GLY A 104 -1.66 -5.22 1.86
N THR A 105 -2.72 -5.93 1.92
CA THR A 105 -3.10 -7.18 1.32
C THR A 105 -4.16 -6.97 0.21
N HIS A 106 -5.19 -7.84 0.13
CA HIS A 106 -6.27 -7.78 -0.87
C HIS A 106 -7.00 -6.43 -0.92
N THR A 107 -7.11 -5.71 0.19
CA THR A 107 -7.73 -4.36 0.27
C THR A 107 -6.98 -3.30 -0.53
N ALA A 108 -5.68 -3.48 -0.75
CA ALA A 108 -4.86 -2.55 -1.53
C ALA A 108 -4.97 -2.80 -3.05
N VAL A 109 -5.38 -4.00 -3.48
CA VAL A 109 -5.39 -4.39 -4.89
C VAL A 109 -6.24 -3.45 -5.75
N PRO A 110 -7.51 -3.14 -5.41
CA PRO A 110 -8.34 -2.28 -6.24
C PRO A 110 -7.72 -0.91 -6.51
N ILE A 111 -7.22 -0.25 -5.48
CA ILE A 111 -6.67 1.11 -5.64
C ILE A 111 -5.34 1.11 -6.40
N CYS A 112 -4.56 0.04 -6.33
CA CYS A 112 -3.35 -0.12 -7.14
C CYS A 112 -3.68 -0.26 -8.63
N TYR A 113 -4.68 -1.07 -8.98
CA TYR A 113 -5.13 -1.20 -10.38
C TYR A 113 -5.71 0.09 -10.92
N ILE A 114 -6.53 0.79 -10.13
CA ILE A 114 -7.05 2.12 -10.48
C ILE A 114 -5.87 3.09 -10.70
N GLY A 115 -4.93 3.11 -9.77
CA GLY A 115 -3.73 3.94 -9.88
C GLY A 115 -2.95 3.67 -11.15
N LYS A 116 -2.74 2.40 -11.51
CA LYS A 116 -2.04 2.02 -12.74
C LYS A 116 -2.79 2.47 -13.99
N LEU A 117 -4.11 2.31 -14.03
CA LEU A 117 -4.96 2.80 -15.12
C LEU A 117 -4.79 4.31 -15.32
N PHE A 118 -4.68 5.08 -14.25
CA PHE A 118 -4.45 6.53 -14.28
C PHE A 118 -2.96 6.92 -14.27
N ARG A 119 -2.06 6.01 -14.66
CA ARG A 119 -0.61 6.24 -14.79
C ARG A 119 0.03 6.79 -13.50
N LYS A 120 -0.43 6.35 -12.33
CA LYS A 120 0.19 6.66 -11.05
C LYS A 120 1.30 5.65 -10.75
N LYS A 121 2.32 6.09 -10.01
CA LYS A 121 3.43 5.21 -9.62
C LYS A 121 2.97 4.27 -8.50
N ILE A 122 3.15 2.97 -8.70
CA ILE A 122 2.80 1.91 -7.75
C ILE A 122 4.09 1.35 -7.16
N ILE A 123 4.21 1.43 -5.85
CA ILE A 123 5.32 0.86 -5.07
C ILE A 123 4.74 -0.22 -4.16
N TYR A 124 5.19 -1.43 -4.36
CA TYR A 124 4.83 -2.56 -3.51
C TYR A 124 6.05 -3.03 -2.72
N ILE A 125 5.86 -3.24 -1.43
CA ILE A 125 6.85 -3.81 -0.54
C ILE A 125 6.31 -5.16 -0.07
N GLU A 126 6.99 -6.25 -0.46
CA GLU A 126 6.62 -7.59 -0.02
C GLU A 126 6.86 -7.72 1.48
N THR A 127 5.97 -8.42 2.17
CA THR A 127 6.06 -8.59 3.63
C THR A 127 7.35 -9.31 4.04
N PHE A 128 7.93 -8.87 5.14
CA PHE A 128 9.07 -9.54 5.75
C PHE A 128 8.74 -10.95 6.26
N ALA A 129 7.48 -11.17 6.65
CA ALA A 129 7.02 -12.45 7.17
C ALA A 129 7.07 -13.61 6.14
N ASN A 130 7.26 -13.31 4.85
CA ASN A 130 7.30 -14.33 3.80
C ASN A 130 8.61 -14.29 3.01
N SER A 131 9.44 -15.31 3.19
CA SER A 131 10.75 -15.45 2.56
C SER A 131 10.85 -16.54 1.51
N LYS A 132 9.79 -17.37 1.34
CA LYS A 132 9.86 -18.62 0.55
C LYS A 132 8.82 -18.73 -0.57
N THR A 133 7.72 -17.98 -0.49
CA THR A 133 6.61 -18.11 -1.44
C THR A 133 6.09 -16.75 -1.87
N LYS A 134 5.42 -16.70 -3.04
CA LYS A 134 4.73 -15.49 -3.47
C LYS A 134 3.43 -15.32 -2.68
N THR A 135 3.22 -14.15 -2.06
CA THR A 135 1.91 -13.82 -1.51
C THR A 135 0.88 -13.67 -2.62
N MET A 136 -0.40 -13.88 -2.30
CA MET A 136 -1.48 -13.67 -3.29
C MET A 136 -1.48 -12.22 -3.79
N THR A 137 -1.34 -11.25 -2.91
CA THR A 137 -1.29 -9.83 -3.27
C THR A 137 -0.05 -9.50 -4.10
N GLY A 138 1.11 -10.07 -3.72
CA GLY A 138 2.33 -9.94 -4.50
C GLY A 138 2.17 -10.44 -5.93
N LYS A 139 1.53 -11.62 -6.13
CA LYS A 139 1.24 -12.14 -7.49
C LYS A 139 0.39 -11.17 -8.31
N LEU A 140 -0.63 -10.55 -7.70
CA LEU A 140 -1.54 -9.64 -8.39
C LEU A 140 -0.90 -8.28 -8.70
N ILE A 141 -0.07 -7.75 -7.80
CA ILE A 141 0.49 -6.41 -7.97
C ILE A 141 1.82 -6.42 -8.73
N TYR A 142 2.58 -7.52 -8.69
CA TYR A 142 3.87 -7.61 -9.37
C TYR A 142 3.87 -7.17 -10.84
N PRO A 143 2.89 -7.59 -11.69
CA PRO A 143 2.87 -7.17 -13.10
C PRO A 143 2.57 -5.69 -13.32
N ILE A 144 1.98 -5.00 -12.34
CA ILE A 144 1.58 -3.59 -12.46
C ILE A 144 2.44 -2.64 -11.64
N ALA A 145 3.24 -3.15 -10.71
CA ALA A 145 4.11 -2.34 -9.86
C ALA A 145 5.23 -1.68 -10.70
N ASP A 146 5.44 -0.39 -10.47
CA ASP A 146 6.58 0.33 -11.05
C ASP A 146 7.85 0.09 -10.22
N GLU A 147 7.68 -0.15 -8.92
CA GLU A 147 8.72 -0.60 -8.00
C GLU A 147 8.17 -1.75 -7.16
N PHE A 148 8.82 -2.89 -7.23
CA PHE A 148 8.51 -4.05 -6.40
C PHE A 148 9.73 -4.36 -5.54
N ILE A 149 9.57 -4.29 -4.23
CA ILE A 149 10.67 -4.40 -3.28
C ILE A 149 10.48 -5.68 -2.46
N VAL A 150 11.52 -6.47 -2.37
CA VAL A 150 11.59 -7.68 -1.54
C VAL A 150 12.62 -7.51 -0.44
N GLN A 151 12.35 -8.08 0.73
CA GLN A 151 13.17 -7.95 1.92
C GLN A 151 14.11 -9.15 2.14
N TRP A 152 13.93 -10.21 1.35
CA TRP A 152 14.77 -11.40 1.35
C TRP A 152 15.37 -11.63 -0.04
N GLU A 153 16.65 -11.91 -0.13
CA GLU A 153 17.31 -12.23 -1.41
C GLU A 153 16.70 -13.44 -2.10
N SER A 154 16.27 -14.44 -1.30
CA SER A 154 15.57 -15.63 -1.81
C SER A 154 14.36 -15.29 -2.68
N MET A 155 13.69 -14.16 -2.41
CA MET A 155 12.51 -13.72 -3.14
C MET A 155 12.83 -13.19 -4.53
N LEU A 156 14.08 -12.80 -4.83
CA LEU A 156 14.50 -12.40 -6.18
C LEU A 156 14.34 -13.55 -7.19
N LYS A 157 14.50 -14.79 -6.76
CA LYS A 157 14.23 -15.97 -7.60
C LYS A 157 12.76 -16.08 -8.00
N LEU A 158 11.87 -15.62 -7.14
CA LEU A 158 10.42 -15.63 -7.35
C LEU A 158 9.94 -14.38 -8.09
N TYR A 159 10.57 -13.24 -7.86
CA TYR A 159 10.26 -11.94 -8.45
C TYR A 159 11.51 -11.34 -9.14
N PRO A 160 11.89 -11.82 -10.34
CA PRO A 160 13.16 -11.45 -10.98
C PRO A 160 13.35 -9.96 -11.26
N LYS A 161 12.25 -9.20 -11.41
CA LYS A 161 12.29 -7.74 -11.63
C LYS A 161 12.19 -6.95 -10.32
N ALA A 162 12.11 -7.62 -9.17
CA ALA A 162 12.06 -6.94 -7.88
C ALA A 162 13.42 -6.40 -7.49
N LYS A 163 13.42 -5.39 -6.63
CA LYS A 163 14.61 -4.85 -6.00
C LYS A 163 14.77 -5.44 -4.61
N TYR A 164 15.98 -5.91 -4.32
CA TYR A 164 16.30 -6.31 -2.95
C TYR A 164 16.47 -5.08 -2.07
N GLY A 165 15.69 -5.06 -1.02
CA GLY A 165 15.64 -3.97 -0.07
C GLY A 165 16.36 -4.21 1.23
N GLY A 166 16.66 -5.43 1.53
CA GLY A 166 17.05 -5.80 2.87
C GLY A 166 15.95 -5.51 3.88
N TRP A 167 16.30 -5.39 5.12
CA TRP A 167 15.37 -5.03 6.19
C TRP A 167 15.01 -3.54 6.07
N ILE A 168 13.76 -3.26 5.76
CA ILE A 168 13.25 -1.90 5.50
C ILE A 168 12.76 -1.22 6.78
N TYR A 169 12.45 -1.98 7.81
CA TYR A 169 11.80 -1.53 9.06
C TYR A 169 12.77 -1.46 10.23
#